data_c73ee52fd7ec70225bf37968fed97572
#
_entry.id   c73ee52fd7ec70225bf37968fed97572
#
_cell.length_a   1.000
_cell.length_b   1.000
_cell.length_c   1.000
_cell.angle_alpha   90.00
_cell.angle_beta   90.00
_cell.angle_gamma   90.00
#
_symmetry.space_group_name_H-M   'P 1'
#
loop_
_entity.id
_entity.type
_entity.pdbx_description
1 polymer ?
#
loop_
_entity_poly.entity_id
_entity_poly.type
_entity_poly.pdbx_seq_one_letter_code
_entity_poly.pdbx_strand_id
1 'polypeptide(L)'
;MGENERLLSVNARLVASLAAETDAGALPAPQEAGFVKLTVTENAIQAVQRVAEFCGNAALSRKAPLERHLRDVLCARIHWPQGDAVRVAAGRTALGV
;
A
#
# COMPACT_ATOMS: atom_id res chain seq x y z
N MET A 1 4.76 9.02 15.60
CA MET A 1 5.85 8.55 14.70
C MET A 1 6.07 7.05 14.76
N GLY A 2 5.89 6.42 15.91
CA GLY A 2 6.04 4.96 16.03
C GLY A 2 5.10 4.17 15.13
N GLU A 3 3.88 4.63 14.94
CA GLU A 3 2.94 3.97 14.03
C GLU A 3 3.39 4.03 12.57
N ASN A 4 3.97 5.15 12.13
CA ASN A 4 4.52 5.25 10.79
C ASN A 4 5.73 4.33 10.60
N GLU A 5 6.58 4.22 11.61
CA GLU A 5 7.69 3.28 11.58
C GLU A 5 7.18 1.84 11.43
N ARG A 6 6.13 1.49 12.14
CA ARG A 6 5.51 0.17 12.02
C ARG A 6 4.98 -0.09 10.62
N LEU A 7 4.22 0.85 10.08
CA LEU A 7 3.64 0.71 8.74
C LEU A 7 4.72 0.55 7.66
N LEU A 8 5.75 1.39 7.71
CA LEU A 8 6.82 1.36 6.73
C LEU A 8 7.70 0.11 6.88
N SER A 9 7.94 -0.35 8.10
CA SER A 9 8.71 -1.56 8.34
C SER A 9 7.99 -2.79 7.80
N VAL A 10 6.68 -2.89 8.01
CA VAL A 10 5.87 -3.98 7.47
C VAL A 10 5.87 -3.94 5.94
N ASN A 11 5.72 -2.75 5.35
CA ASN A 11 5.77 -2.60 3.89
C ASN A 11 7.11 -3.09 3.32
N ALA A 12 8.22 -2.73 3.95
CA ALA A 12 9.54 -3.15 3.49
C ALA A 12 9.67 -4.67 3.52
N ARG A 13 9.18 -5.33 4.57
CA ARG A 13 9.21 -6.78 4.67
C ARG A 13 8.34 -7.47 3.63
N LEU A 14 7.14 -6.94 3.37
CA LEU A 14 6.25 -7.50 2.37
C LEU A 14 6.85 -7.41 0.96
N VAL A 15 7.41 -6.27 0.62
CA VAL A 15 8.06 -6.07 -0.68
C VAL A 15 9.28 -6.97 -0.82
N ALA A 16 10.12 -7.05 0.21
CA ALA A 16 11.31 -7.89 0.19
C ALA A 16 10.96 -9.37 0.06
N SER A 17 9.92 -9.83 0.75
CA SER A 17 9.46 -11.21 0.68
C SER A 17 8.97 -11.55 -0.74
N LEU A 18 8.18 -10.68 -1.34
CA LEU A 18 7.68 -10.88 -2.70
C LEU A 18 8.82 -10.90 -3.71
N ALA A 19 9.78 -9.99 -3.57
CA ALA A 19 10.96 -9.94 -4.44
C ALA A 19 11.81 -11.20 -4.32
N ALA A 20 12.02 -11.70 -3.10
CA ALA A 20 12.78 -12.92 -2.86
C ALA A 20 12.11 -14.15 -3.49
N GLU A 21 10.79 -14.26 -3.38
CA GLU A 21 10.03 -15.34 -4.01
C GLU A 21 10.17 -15.29 -5.53
N THR A 22 10.07 -14.11 -6.12
CA THR A 22 10.21 -13.91 -7.56
C THR A 22 11.61 -14.27 -8.02
N ASP A 23 12.65 -13.84 -7.30
CA ASP A 23 14.04 -14.14 -7.62
C ASP A 23 14.35 -15.64 -7.52
N ALA A 24 13.66 -16.34 -6.62
CA ALA A 24 13.80 -17.78 -6.47
C ALA A 24 13.02 -18.57 -7.54
N GLY A 25 12.32 -17.90 -8.44
CA GLY A 25 11.51 -18.53 -9.48
C GLY A 25 10.14 -18.98 -9.00
N ALA A 26 9.78 -18.71 -7.75
CA ALA A 26 8.47 -19.03 -7.19
C ALA A 26 7.54 -17.83 -7.33
N LEU A 27 6.89 -17.70 -8.50
CA LEU A 27 5.96 -16.60 -8.72
C LEU A 27 4.78 -16.71 -7.75
N PRO A 28 4.47 -15.64 -7.00
CA PRO A 28 3.32 -15.65 -6.10
C PRO A 28 2.02 -15.78 -6.89
N ALA A 29 1.01 -16.39 -6.29
CA ALA A 29 -0.32 -16.43 -6.88
C ALA A 29 -0.83 -14.98 -7.06
N PRO A 30 -1.62 -14.69 -8.12
CA PRO A 30 -2.14 -13.35 -8.34
C PRO A 30 -2.87 -12.76 -7.11
N GLN A 31 -3.59 -13.60 -6.36
CA GLN A 31 -4.28 -13.18 -5.15
C GLN A 31 -3.30 -12.68 -4.09
N GLU A 32 -2.20 -13.39 -3.87
CA GLU A 32 -1.19 -12.99 -2.89
C GLU A 32 -0.51 -11.69 -3.29
N ALA A 33 -0.16 -11.54 -4.57
CA ALA A 33 0.41 -10.30 -5.09
C ALA A 33 -0.56 -9.14 -4.91
N GLY A 34 -1.86 -9.37 -5.13
CA GLY A 34 -2.91 -8.40 -4.90
C GLY A 34 -3.01 -7.97 -3.44
N PHE A 35 -2.91 -8.91 -2.50
CA PHE A 35 -2.93 -8.62 -1.07
C PHE A 35 -1.72 -7.75 -0.68
N VAL A 36 -0.54 -8.08 -1.17
CA VAL A 36 0.66 -7.29 -0.89
C VAL A 36 0.50 -5.87 -1.44
N LYS A 37 0.07 -5.73 -2.69
CA LYS A 37 -0.16 -4.41 -3.28
C LYS A 37 -1.17 -3.59 -2.47
N LEU A 38 -2.29 -4.19 -2.09
CA LEU A 38 -3.33 -3.51 -1.31
C LEU A 38 -2.79 -3.07 0.04
N THR A 39 -2.13 -3.96 0.77
CA THR A 39 -1.62 -3.67 2.10
C THR A 39 -0.54 -2.59 2.08
N VAL A 40 0.42 -2.71 1.16
CA VAL A 40 1.50 -1.73 1.02
C VAL A 40 0.94 -0.35 0.65
N THR A 41 -0.02 -0.31 -0.27
CA THR A 41 -0.64 0.95 -0.70
C THR A 41 -1.42 1.60 0.45
N GLU A 42 -2.25 0.84 1.16
CA GLU A 42 -3.04 1.39 2.27
C GLU A 42 -2.17 1.83 3.44
N ASN A 43 -1.11 1.08 3.75
CA ASN A 43 -0.17 1.48 4.80
C ASN A 43 0.55 2.78 4.42
N ALA A 44 0.95 2.92 3.17
CA ALA A 44 1.60 4.15 2.69
C ALA A 44 0.65 5.34 2.77
N ILE A 45 -0.62 5.17 2.39
CA ILE A 45 -1.63 6.21 2.50
C ILE A 45 -1.82 6.62 3.96
N GLN A 46 -1.96 5.67 4.87
CA GLN A 46 -2.09 5.97 6.29
C GLN A 46 -0.89 6.73 6.82
N ALA A 47 0.32 6.33 6.47
CA ALA A 47 1.53 6.98 6.93
C ALA A 47 1.58 8.45 6.48
N VAL A 48 1.26 8.72 5.21
CA VAL A 48 1.26 10.08 4.67
C VAL A 48 0.15 10.92 5.29
N GLN A 49 -1.05 10.35 5.45
CA GLN A 49 -2.17 11.06 6.08
C GLN A 49 -1.88 11.43 7.53
N ARG A 50 -1.22 10.55 8.29
CA ARG A 50 -0.82 10.83 9.68
C ARG A 50 0.17 12.00 9.75
N VAL A 51 1.13 12.05 8.85
CA VAL A 51 2.06 13.17 8.80
C VAL A 51 1.33 14.46 8.42
N ALA A 52 0.41 14.40 7.46
CA ALA A 52 -0.39 15.56 7.07
C ALA A 52 -1.23 16.10 8.23
N GLU A 53 -1.87 15.22 9.00
CA GLU A 53 -2.64 15.62 10.18
C GLU A 53 -1.75 16.27 11.25
N PHE A 54 -0.57 15.70 11.46
CA PHE A 54 0.38 16.21 12.45
C PHE A 54 0.92 17.59 12.07
N CYS A 55 1.22 17.81 10.78
CA CYS A 55 1.78 19.06 10.29
C CYS A 55 0.73 20.14 9.99
N GLY A 56 -0.53 19.75 9.89
CA GLY A 56 -1.63 20.65 9.57
C GLY A 56 -1.57 21.18 8.14
N ASN A 57 -2.14 22.37 7.93
CA ASN A 57 -2.28 22.93 6.59
C ASN A 57 -0.95 23.22 5.88
N ALA A 58 0.10 23.47 6.63
CA ALA A 58 1.42 23.73 6.06
C ALA A 58 1.93 22.54 5.25
N ALA A 59 1.63 21.31 5.69
CA ALA A 59 2.06 20.10 5.01
C ALA A 59 1.35 19.87 3.68
N LEU A 60 0.16 20.46 3.50
CA LEU A 60 -0.64 20.32 2.29
C LEU A 60 -0.42 21.45 1.30
N SER A 61 0.49 22.37 1.59
CA SER A 61 0.87 23.43 0.65
C SER A 61 1.53 22.80 -0.59
N ARG A 62 1.24 23.36 -1.77
CA ARG A 62 1.82 22.90 -3.03
C ARG A 62 3.34 22.96 -3.06
N LYS A 63 3.94 23.78 -2.21
CA LYS A 63 5.40 23.88 -2.10
C LYS A 63 6.00 22.81 -1.22
N ALA A 64 5.19 22.09 -0.44
CA ALA A 64 5.67 21.04 0.43
C ALA A 64 5.76 19.70 -0.30
N PRO A 65 6.86 18.94 -0.15
CA PRO A 65 6.99 17.62 -0.76
C PRO A 65 5.88 16.66 -0.32
N LEU A 66 5.33 16.85 0.88
CA LEU A 66 4.30 15.98 1.44
C LEU A 66 3.02 15.96 0.60
N GLU A 67 2.61 17.11 0.05
CA GLU A 67 1.43 17.15 -0.83
C GLU A 67 1.61 16.28 -2.07
N ARG A 68 2.82 16.32 -2.64
CA ARG A 68 3.16 15.47 -3.78
C ARG A 68 3.09 13.99 -3.40
N HIS A 69 3.68 13.62 -2.27
CA HIS A 69 3.65 12.24 -1.78
C HIS A 69 2.23 11.77 -1.53
N LEU A 70 1.40 12.62 -0.96
CA LEU A 70 0.00 12.28 -0.71
C LEU A 70 -0.74 12.02 -2.03
N ARG A 71 -0.56 12.88 -3.03
CA ARG A 71 -1.19 12.69 -4.34
C ARG A 71 -0.69 11.41 -5.01
N ASP A 72 0.60 11.16 -4.96
CA ASP A 72 1.19 9.96 -5.58
C ASP A 72 0.65 8.69 -4.94
N VAL A 73 0.56 8.67 -3.61
CA VAL A 73 0.05 7.52 -2.87
C VAL A 73 -1.44 7.29 -3.15
N LEU A 74 -2.23 8.37 -3.22
CA LEU A 74 -3.64 8.26 -3.56
C LEU A 74 -3.85 7.77 -5.00
N CYS A 75 -2.99 8.16 -5.92
CA CYS A 75 -3.02 7.62 -7.28
C CYS A 75 -2.79 6.12 -7.31
N ALA A 76 -1.94 5.59 -6.45
CA ALA A 76 -1.69 4.15 -6.38
C ALA A 76 -2.96 3.36 -6.00
N ARG A 77 -3.91 4.00 -5.30
CA ARG A 77 -5.16 3.36 -4.90
C ARG A 77 -6.04 2.98 -6.09
N ILE A 78 -5.99 3.76 -7.16
CA ILE A 78 -6.82 3.52 -8.35
C ILE A 78 -6.13 2.68 -9.42
N HIS A 79 -4.85 2.33 -9.24
CA HIS A 79 -4.17 1.44 -10.15
C HIS A 79 -4.72 0.01 -10.02
N TRP A 80 -4.77 -0.68 -11.14
CA TRP A 80 -5.25 -2.06 -11.18
C TRP A 80 -4.25 -3.02 -10.50
N PRO A 81 -4.72 -4.01 -9.71
CA PRO A 81 -6.12 -4.16 -9.29
C PRO A 81 -6.48 -3.22 -8.15
N GLN A 82 -7.67 -2.65 -8.20
CA GLN A 82 -8.17 -1.81 -7.11
C GLN A 82 -8.47 -2.65 -5.86
N GLY A 83 -8.42 -2.02 -4.68
CA GLY A 83 -8.62 -2.70 -3.41
C GLY A 83 -9.92 -3.50 -3.34
N ASP A 84 -11.02 -2.93 -3.82
CA ASP A 84 -12.31 -3.63 -3.83
C ASP A 84 -12.27 -4.86 -4.72
N ALA A 85 -11.64 -4.78 -5.88
CA ALA A 85 -11.50 -5.92 -6.78
C ALA A 85 -10.69 -7.05 -6.12
N VAL A 86 -9.63 -6.70 -5.39
CA VAL A 86 -8.81 -7.67 -4.65
C VAL A 86 -9.65 -8.37 -3.59
N ARG A 87 -10.42 -7.61 -2.81
CA ARG A 87 -11.25 -8.17 -1.74
C ARG A 87 -12.36 -9.06 -2.28
N VAL A 88 -13.03 -8.64 -3.34
CA VAL A 88 -14.09 -9.43 -3.96
C VAL A 88 -13.55 -10.74 -4.53
N ALA A 89 -12.42 -10.69 -5.23
CA ALA A 89 -11.79 -11.89 -5.77
C ALA A 89 -11.42 -12.89 -4.68
N ALA A 90 -10.84 -12.39 -3.58
CA ALA A 90 -10.47 -13.21 -2.44
C ALA A 90 -11.69 -13.84 -1.78
N GLY A 91 -12.77 -13.06 -1.63
CA GLY A 91 -14.02 -13.55 -1.07
C GLY A 91 -14.63 -14.66 -1.93
N ARG A 92 -14.63 -14.48 -3.24
CA ARG A 92 -15.10 -15.49 -4.17
C ARG A 92 -14.30 -16.78 -4.07
N THR A 93 -12.98 -16.66 -4.03
CA THR A 93 -12.11 -17.83 -3.88
C THR A 93 -12.42 -18.58 -2.60
N ALA A 94 -12.56 -17.86 -1.48
CA ALA A 94 -12.86 -18.46 -0.17
C ALA A 94 -14.22 -19.18 -0.16
N LEU A 95 -15.20 -18.64 -0.89
CA LEU A 95 -16.55 -19.23 -0.97
C LEU A 95 -16.69 -20.29 -2.06
N GLY A 96 -15.68 -20.46 -2.90
CA GLY A 96 -15.73 -21.44 -3.98
C GLY A 96 -16.60 -21.03 -5.17
N VAL A 97 -16.79 -19.74 -5.36
CA VAL A 97 -17.65 -19.21 -6.44
C VAL A 97 -16.89 -18.41 -7.48
#